data_7ba40ca190ba0fb596449c7f208a44c9
#
_entry.id   7ba40ca190ba0fb596449c7f208a44c9
#
_cell.length_a   1.000
_cell.length_b   1.000
_cell.length_c   1.000
_cell.angle_alpha   90.00
_cell.angle_beta   90.00
_cell.angle_gamma   90.00
#
_symmetry.space_group_name_H-M   'P 1'
#
loop_
_entity.id
_entity.type
_entity.pdbx_description
1 polymer ?
#
loop_
_entity_poly.entity_id
_entity_poly.type
_entity_poly.pdbx_seq_one_letter_code
_entity_poly.pdbx_strand_id
1 'polypeptide(L)'
;MINLDIFRLQSFYSLSNFESHDALKEKLLHQISLADNVPMNWKDKYYDDNIHRCDWDLGEDFKRTFVKEFLPPLNDHLDEIGKAFSLSEVVLRQIWYQQYKIGDLHGWHNHAGCQFTGIYYLDQPKDAPKTQIITPLSDEVITIDFKEGDILIIPSYIIHTSQKNTSDKIKTIISFNFDWKNIFSDSLLKFNQHLN
;
A
#
# COMPACT_ATOMS: atom_id res chain seq x y z
N MET A 1 -14.83 14.33 34.61
CA MET A 1 -14.84 15.31 33.49
C MET A 1 -13.73 14.88 32.54
N ILE A 2 -14.03 14.61 31.27
CA ILE A 2 -13.01 14.23 30.26
C ILE A 2 -12.63 15.52 29.55
N ASN A 3 -11.35 15.91 29.63
CA ASN A 3 -10.80 17.00 28.84
C ASN A 3 -10.33 16.43 27.49
N LEU A 4 -10.85 16.96 26.39
CA LEU A 4 -10.43 16.61 25.05
C LEU A 4 -9.66 17.82 24.48
N ASP A 5 -8.36 17.66 24.32
CA ASP A 5 -7.54 18.60 23.55
C ASP A 5 -7.48 18.13 22.10
N ILE A 6 -7.99 18.94 21.19
CA ILE A 6 -7.99 18.66 19.76
C ILE A 6 -6.80 19.38 19.13
N PHE A 7 -5.87 18.62 18.54
CA PHE A 7 -4.82 19.16 17.71
C PHE A 7 -4.98 18.68 16.26
N ARG A 8 -4.57 19.52 15.31
CA ARG A 8 -4.63 19.18 13.90
C ARG A 8 -3.39 18.38 13.51
N LEU A 9 -3.59 17.17 13.01
CA LEU A 9 -2.56 16.38 12.33
C LEU A 9 -2.64 16.64 10.83
N GLN A 10 -1.50 17.02 10.24
CA GLN A 10 -1.35 16.96 8.80
C GLN A 10 -0.98 15.53 8.42
N SER A 11 -1.75 14.91 7.55
CA SER A 11 -1.42 13.63 6.95
C SER A 11 -0.94 13.84 5.52
N PHE A 12 -0.24 12.85 4.98
CA PHE A 12 0.30 12.89 3.63
C PHE A 12 0.07 11.55 2.92
N TYR A 13 0.18 11.57 1.61
CA TYR A 13 0.49 10.39 0.80
C TYR A 13 1.64 10.73 -0.13
N SER A 14 2.40 9.69 -0.52
CA SER A 14 3.38 9.79 -1.60
C SER A 14 2.87 9.01 -2.79
N LEU A 15 2.92 9.61 -3.96
CA LEU A 15 2.64 8.96 -5.23
C LEU A 15 3.84 9.21 -6.14
N SER A 16 4.49 8.13 -6.57
CA SER A 16 5.70 8.22 -7.37
C SER A 16 5.75 7.12 -8.43
N ASN A 17 6.41 7.41 -9.55
CA ASN A 17 6.64 6.42 -10.58
C ASN A 17 7.75 5.45 -10.15
N PHE A 18 7.52 4.16 -10.32
CA PHE A 18 8.50 3.11 -10.05
C PHE A 18 9.35 2.87 -11.29
N GLU A 19 10.58 3.38 -11.31
CA GLU A 19 11.46 3.38 -12.49
C GLU A 19 11.71 1.97 -13.06
N SER A 20 11.70 0.95 -12.19
CA SER A 20 11.92 -0.44 -12.61
C SER A 20 10.68 -1.10 -13.22
N HIS A 21 9.55 -0.39 -13.37
CA HIS A 21 8.28 -0.95 -13.83
C HIS A 21 8.40 -1.70 -15.15
N ASP A 22 8.88 -1.03 -16.19
CA ASP A 22 8.94 -1.61 -17.56
C ASP A 22 9.83 -2.85 -17.62
N ALA A 23 10.91 -2.86 -16.83
CA ALA A 23 11.84 -3.99 -16.77
C ALA A 23 11.29 -5.21 -16.00
N LEU A 24 10.36 -4.98 -15.07
CA LEU A 24 9.88 -6.01 -14.15
C LEU A 24 8.46 -6.49 -14.45
N LYS A 25 7.61 -5.69 -15.08
CA LYS A 25 6.18 -5.95 -15.23
C LYS A 25 5.88 -7.37 -15.70
N GLU A 26 6.37 -7.76 -16.87
CA GLU A 26 6.07 -9.07 -17.45
C GLU A 26 6.58 -10.23 -16.60
N LYS A 27 7.75 -10.08 -16.00
CA LYS A 27 8.33 -11.09 -15.12
C LYS A 27 7.51 -11.29 -13.85
N LEU A 28 7.09 -10.20 -13.22
CA LEU A 28 6.26 -10.24 -12.01
C LEU A 28 4.89 -10.83 -12.32
N LEU A 29 4.23 -10.41 -13.40
CA LEU A 29 2.95 -10.98 -13.84
C LEU A 29 3.05 -12.47 -14.10
N HIS A 30 4.13 -12.91 -14.77
CA HIS A 30 4.36 -14.34 -15.00
C HIS A 30 4.51 -15.11 -13.68
N GLN A 31 5.32 -14.63 -12.74
CA GLN A 31 5.50 -15.28 -11.43
C GLN A 31 4.20 -15.30 -10.60
N ILE A 32 3.41 -14.22 -10.63
CA ILE A 32 2.11 -14.15 -9.97
C ILE A 32 1.12 -15.12 -10.62
N SER A 33 1.16 -15.31 -11.93
CA SER A 33 0.27 -16.27 -12.63
C SER A 33 0.48 -17.72 -12.17
N LEU A 34 1.69 -18.05 -11.75
CA LEU A 34 2.08 -19.39 -11.25
C LEU A 34 1.96 -19.51 -9.73
N ALA A 35 1.71 -18.42 -9.02
CA ALA A 35 1.65 -18.41 -7.56
C ALA A 35 0.37 -19.08 -7.04
N ASP A 36 0.50 -19.74 -5.89
CA ASP A 36 -0.66 -20.17 -5.12
C ASP A 36 -1.45 -18.96 -4.63
N ASN A 37 -2.74 -19.17 -4.40
CA ASN A 37 -3.63 -18.08 -3.96
C ASN A 37 -4.81 -18.63 -3.16
N VAL A 38 -5.37 -17.76 -2.34
CA VAL A 38 -6.65 -17.96 -1.65
C VAL A 38 -7.55 -16.78 -2.03
N PRO A 39 -8.69 -17.01 -2.69
CA PRO A 39 -9.64 -15.95 -2.97
C PRO A 39 -10.15 -15.33 -1.65
N MET A 40 -10.13 -14.02 -1.57
CA MET A 40 -10.77 -13.31 -0.45
C MET A 40 -12.24 -13.04 -0.81
N ASN A 41 -13.14 -13.56 0.01
CA ASN A 41 -14.57 -13.35 -0.14
C ASN A 41 -15.19 -13.17 1.25
N TRP A 42 -15.01 -11.99 1.83
CA TRP A 42 -15.51 -11.64 3.15
C TRP A 42 -16.72 -10.72 3.01
N LYS A 43 -17.87 -11.22 3.44
CA LYS A 43 -19.09 -10.45 3.54
C LYS A 43 -19.60 -10.48 4.95
N ASP A 44 -19.45 -9.38 5.64
CA ASP A 44 -20.15 -9.13 6.88
C ASP A 44 -20.74 -7.71 6.90
N LYS A 45 -21.22 -7.27 8.05
CA LYS A 45 -21.79 -5.92 8.21
C LYS A 45 -20.79 -4.80 7.91
N TYR A 46 -19.49 -5.07 8.00
CA TYR A 46 -18.41 -4.07 7.93
C TYR A 46 -17.49 -4.25 6.74
N TYR A 47 -17.42 -5.45 6.16
CA TYR A 47 -16.49 -5.79 5.09
C TYR A 47 -17.25 -6.35 3.89
N ASP A 48 -16.98 -5.77 2.73
CA ASP A 48 -17.48 -6.28 1.45
C ASP A 48 -16.27 -6.47 0.53
N ASP A 49 -15.59 -7.60 0.73
CA ASP A 49 -14.40 -7.96 -0.02
C ASP A 49 -14.70 -9.08 -1.00
N ASN A 50 -14.27 -8.90 -2.22
CA ASN A 50 -14.31 -9.92 -3.25
C ASN A 50 -13.07 -9.76 -4.12
N ILE A 51 -12.01 -10.52 -3.82
CA ILE A 51 -10.75 -10.50 -4.55
C ILE A 51 -10.52 -11.86 -5.19
N HIS A 52 -10.38 -11.87 -6.51
CA HIS A 52 -10.31 -13.10 -7.31
C HIS A 52 -9.11 -13.97 -6.95
N ARG A 53 -7.93 -13.37 -6.85
CA ARG A 53 -6.70 -14.06 -6.46
C ARG A 53 -5.91 -13.16 -5.51
N CYS A 54 -5.47 -13.74 -4.39
CA CYS A 54 -4.67 -13.07 -3.38
C CYS A 54 -3.80 -14.10 -2.66
N ASP A 55 -2.61 -13.71 -2.22
CA ASP A 55 -1.74 -14.57 -1.42
C ASP A 55 -1.52 -14.05 0.02
N TRP A 56 -2.34 -13.09 0.45
CA TRP A 56 -2.24 -12.48 1.78
C TRP A 56 -2.39 -13.51 2.90
N ASP A 57 -3.37 -14.43 2.80
CA ASP A 57 -3.70 -15.44 3.82
C ASP A 57 -2.77 -16.66 3.82
N LEU A 58 -1.78 -16.72 2.94
CA LEU A 58 -0.90 -17.90 2.82
C LEU A 58 0.19 -17.99 3.92
N GLY A 59 0.15 -17.10 4.92
CA GLY A 59 1.05 -17.12 6.06
C GLY A 59 2.46 -16.58 5.78
N GLU A 60 3.25 -16.43 6.86
CA GLU A 60 4.60 -15.85 6.78
C GLU A 60 5.62 -16.79 6.12
N ASP A 61 5.44 -18.10 6.25
CA ASP A 61 6.34 -19.12 5.69
C ASP A 61 6.18 -19.33 4.19
N PHE A 62 5.21 -18.69 3.58
CA PHE A 62 4.93 -18.85 2.15
C PHE A 62 6.01 -18.17 1.30
N LYS A 63 6.68 -18.95 0.44
CA LYS A 63 7.71 -18.44 -0.47
C LYS A 63 7.09 -17.77 -1.69
N ARG A 64 6.97 -16.47 -1.67
CA ARG A 64 6.51 -15.65 -2.80
C ARG A 64 7.65 -15.43 -3.79
N THR A 65 7.60 -16.12 -4.94
CA THR A 65 8.70 -16.08 -5.94
C THR A 65 8.91 -14.68 -6.52
N PHE A 66 7.83 -13.89 -6.70
CA PHE A 66 7.92 -12.54 -7.23
C PHE A 66 8.67 -11.56 -6.29
N VAL A 67 8.70 -11.83 -4.99
CA VAL A 67 9.37 -10.98 -4.00
C VAL A 67 10.87 -10.89 -4.25
N LYS A 68 11.50 -11.98 -4.67
CA LYS A 68 12.94 -12.01 -4.95
C LYS A 68 13.37 -10.98 -5.99
N GLU A 69 12.53 -10.75 -6.98
CA GLU A 69 12.79 -9.82 -8.08
C GLU A 69 12.34 -8.39 -7.75
N PHE A 70 11.23 -8.28 -7.02
CA PHE A 70 10.62 -7.00 -6.71
C PHE A 70 11.27 -6.28 -5.53
N LEU A 71 11.72 -7.03 -4.51
CA LEU A 71 12.18 -6.43 -3.25
C LEU A 71 13.43 -5.55 -3.37
N PRO A 72 14.49 -5.91 -4.14
CA PRO A 72 15.67 -5.05 -4.23
C PRO A 72 15.33 -3.66 -4.81
N PRO A 73 14.72 -3.52 -6.00
CA PRO A 73 14.37 -2.21 -6.53
C PRO A 73 13.27 -1.49 -5.72
N LEU A 74 12.38 -2.22 -5.03
CA LEU A 74 11.44 -1.60 -4.10
C LEU A 74 12.16 -0.93 -2.93
N ASN A 75 13.15 -1.60 -2.32
CA ASN A 75 13.92 -1.02 -1.23
C ASN A 75 14.65 0.25 -1.67
N ASP A 76 15.30 0.23 -2.85
CA ASP A 76 15.96 1.41 -3.40
C ASP A 76 14.97 2.58 -3.57
N HIS A 77 13.78 2.29 -4.08
CA HIS A 77 12.71 3.29 -4.26
C HIS A 77 12.19 3.85 -2.93
N LEU A 78 11.98 2.98 -1.93
CA LEU A 78 11.54 3.40 -0.59
C LEU A 78 12.63 4.20 0.15
N ASP A 79 13.89 3.86 -0.03
CA ASP A 79 15.02 4.61 0.53
C ASP A 79 15.11 6.03 -0.07
N GLU A 80 14.83 6.19 -1.35
CA GLU A 80 14.78 7.52 -1.98
C GLU A 80 13.63 8.37 -1.44
N ILE A 81 12.44 7.80 -1.30
CA ILE A 81 11.31 8.49 -0.66
C ILE A 81 11.64 8.82 0.79
N GLY A 82 12.21 7.86 1.52
CA GLY A 82 12.63 8.07 2.91
C GLY A 82 13.59 9.26 3.07
N LYS A 83 14.58 9.39 2.19
CA LYS A 83 15.52 10.52 2.20
C LYS A 83 14.81 11.88 2.08
N ALA A 84 13.76 11.98 1.25
CA ALA A 84 12.98 13.20 1.12
C ALA A 84 12.26 13.61 2.42
N PHE A 85 11.97 12.65 3.29
CA PHE A 85 11.34 12.86 4.59
C PHE A 85 12.31 12.76 5.78
N SER A 86 13.62 12.67 5.52
CA SER A 86 14.65 12.41 6.56
C SER A 86 14.40 11.11 7.33
N LEU A 87 13.84 10.11 6.67
CA LEU A 87 13.60 8.77 7.18
C LEU A 87 14.67 7.81 6.65
N SER A 88 14.97 6.75 7.37
CA SER A 88 15.95 5.75 6.95
C SER A 88 15.59 4.36 7.43
N GLU A 89 16.27 3.36 6.86
CA GLU A 89 16.16 1.96 7.20
C GLU A 89 14.73 1.38 7.08
N VAL A 90 14.35 1.05 5.86
CA VAL A 90 13.09 0.36 5.56
C VAL A 90 13.06 -1.03 6.20
N VAL A 91 11.98 -1.34 6.88
CA VAL A 91 11.68 -2.68 7.40
C VAL A 91 10.37 -3.15 6.78
N LEU A 92 10.47 -4.04 5.80
CA LEU A 92 9.30 -4.68 5.23
C LEU A 92 8.68 -5.61 6.28
N ARG A 93 7.36 -5.46 6.50
CA ARG A 93 6.58 -6.29 7.44
C ARG A 93 5.84 -7.40 6.72
N GLN A 94 5.23 -7.06 5.59
CA GLN A 94 4.42 -7.98 4.81
C GLN A 94 4.38 -7.53 3.35
N ILE A 95 4.25 -8.47 2.43
CA ILE A 95 4.10 -8.18 0.99
C ILE A 95 3.22 -9.26 0.36
N TRP A 96 2.26 -8.85 -0.48
CA TRP A 96 1.33 -9.77 -1.15
C TRP A 96 0.85 -9.16 -2.46
N TYR A 97 0.32 -10.01 -3.37
CA TYR A 97 -0.36 -9.54 -4.56
C TYR A 97 -1.88 -9.67 -4.44
N GLN A 98 -2.60 -8.92 -5.25
CA GLN A 98 -4.04 -8.97 -5.40
C GLN A 98 -4.40 -8.81 -6.87
N GLN A 99 -5.32 -9.67 -7.35
CA GLN A 99 -5.87 -9.61 -8.70
C GLN A 99 -7.38 -9.46 -8.66
N TYR A 100 -7.88 -8.47 -9.39
CA TYR A 100 -9.29 -8.11 -9.45
C TYR A 100 -9.82 -8.32 -10.87
N LYS A 101 -10.77 -9.23 -11.06
CA LYS A 101 -11.58 -9.33 -12.28
C LYS A 101 -12.76 -8.37 -12.22
N ILE A 102 -13.54 -8.31 -13.30
CA ILE A 102 -14.76 -7.50 -13.32
C ILE A 102 -15.69 -7.85 -12.14
N GLY A 103 -16.13 -6.83 -11.43
CA GLY A 103 -16.99 -6.95 -10.26
C GLY A 103 -16.29 -7.13 -8.93
N ASP A 104 -14.99 -7.43 -8.91
CA ASP A 104 -14.21 -7.56 -7.67
C ASP A 104 -13.92 -6.20 -7.04
N LEU A 105 -13.78 -6.20 -5.72
CA LEU A 105 -13.47 -5.00 -4.93
C LEU A 105 -12.75 -5.38 -3.63
N HIS A 106 -12.11 -4.41 -3.04
CA HIS A 106 -11.65 -4.45 -1.65
C HIS A 106 -12.25 -3.26 -0.93
N GLY A 107 -13.11 -3.52 0.04
CA GLY A 107 -13.89 -2.51 0.76
C GLY A 107 -13.02 -1.50 1.50
N TRP A 108 -13.67 -0.60 2.22
CA TRP A 108 -12.98 0.39 3.03
C TRP A 108 -12.26 -0.28 4.22
N HIS A 109 -10.95 -0.13 4.29
CA HIS A 109 -10.09 -0.73 5.31
C HIS A 109 -8.87 0.14 5.60
N ASN A 110 -8.19 -0.18 6.69
CA ASN A 110 -6.86 0.33 7.04
C ASN A 110 -5.97 -0.84 7.47
N HIS A 111 -4.70 -0.57 7.73
CA HIS A 111 -3.75 -1.58 8.11
C HIS A 111 -3.32 -1.41 9.57
N ALA A 112 -3.01 -2.53 10.24
CA ALA A 112 -2.48 -2.57 11.60
C ALA A 112 -1.09 -3.21 11.62
N GLY A 113 -0.31 -2.93 12.67
CA GLY A 113 1.00 -3.55 12.87
C GLY A 113 2.13 -3.02 11.99
N CYS A 114 1.90 -1.90 11.30
CA CYS A 114 2.89 -1.19 10.48
C CYS A 114 2.67 0.32 10.55
N GLN A 115 3.66 1.09 10.13
CA GLN A 115 3.53 2.56 10.04
C GLN A 115 2.94 3.01 8.71
N PHE A 116 3.30 2.30 7.62
CA PHE A 116 2.92 2.65 6.26
C PHE A 116 2.46 1.41 5.49
N THR A 117 1.58 1.64 4.54
CA THR A 117 1.24 0.69 3.50
C THR A 117 1.54 1.27 2.13
N GLY A 118 2.04 0.43 1.23
CA GLY A 118 2.31 0.76 -0.15
C GLY A 118 1.46 -0.08 -1.10
N ILE A 119 1.09 0.52 -2.22
CA ILE A 119 0.33 -0.12 -3.30
C ILE A 119 1.09 0.15 -4.60
N TYR A 120 1.65 -0.89 -5.19
CA TYR A 120 2.25 -0.84 -6.52
C TYR A 120 1.23 -1.28 -7.56
N TYR A 121 0.92 -0.40 -8.50
CA TYR A 121 -0.04 -0.65 -9.59
C TYR A 121 0.64 -1.35 -10.76
N LEU A 122 0.84 -2.69 -10.62
CA LEU A 122 1.61 -3.50 -11.55
C LEU A 122 0.96 -3.61 -12.93
N ASP A 123 -0.37 -3.85 -12.97
CA ASP A 123 -1.15 -3.91 -14.21
C ASP A 123 -2.51 -3.23 -13.96
N GLN A 124 -2.65 -2.03 -14.50
CA GLN A 124 -3.80 -1.16 -14.26
C GLN A 124 -4.52 -0.85 -15.56
N PRO A 125 -5.61 -1.56 -15.87
CA PRO A 125 -6.43 -1.22 -17.02
C PRO A 125 -6.92 0.23 -16.96
N LYS A 126 -6.95 0.92 -18.12
CA LYS A 126 -7.30 2.35 -18.19
C LYS A 126 -8.71 2.66 -17.70
N ASP A 127 -9.62 1.72 -17.83
CA ASP A 127 -11.03 1.78 -17.43
C ASP A 127 -11.29 1.18 -16.04
N ALA A 128 -10.26 0.63 -15.38
CA ALA A 128 -10.38 0.19 -13.99
C ALA A 128 -10.41 1.39 -13.03
N PRO A 129 -11.23 1.33 -11.97
CA PRO A 129 -11.37 2.44 -11.03
C PRO A 129 -10.10 2.70 -10.25
N LYS A 130 -9.95 3.96 -9.85
CA LYS A 130 -8.83 4.43 -9.03
C LYS A 130 -9.05 4.11 -7.55
N THR A 131 -7.94 4.02 -6.82
CA THR A 131 -7.96 3.92 -5.35
C THR A 131 -8.53 5.21 -4.76
N GLN A 132 -9.35 5.06 -3.73
CA GLN A 132 -9.86 6.17 -2.93
C GLN A 132 -9.37 6.07 -1.50
N ILE A 133 -9.18 7.23 -0.88
CA ILE A 133 -8.81 7.37 0.53
C ILE A 133 -9.82 8.30 1.23
N ILE A 134 -9.97 8.12 2.53
CA ILE A 134 -10.72 9.06 3.39
C ILE A 134 -9.71 9.93 4.13
N THR A 135 -9.87 11.24 4.02
CA THR A 135 -9.01 12.17 4.76
C THR A 135 -9.32 12.10 6.26
N PRO A 136 -8.28 12.01 7.12
CA PRO A 136 -8.51 11.98 8.56
C PRO A 136 -9.27 13.22 9.04
N LEU A 137 -10.28 13.02 9.88
CA LEU A 137 -11.07 14.06 10.56
C LEU A 137 -12.00 14.91 9.68
N SER A 138 -12.04 14.72 8.36
CA SER A 138 -12.94 15.49 7.49
C SER A 138 -13.98 14.67 6.74
N ASP A 139 -13.85 13.32 6.76
CA ASP A 139 -14.70 12.39 6.01
C ASP A 139 -14.72 12.65 4.49
N GLU A 140 -13.79 13.46 4.00
CA GLU A 140 -13.67 13.75 2.58
C GLU A 140 -13.03 12.57 1.86
N VAL A 141 -13.66 12.15 0.76
CA VAL A 141 -13.14 11.08 -0.10
C VAL A 141 -12.30 11.69 -1.20
N ILE A 142 -11.03 11.31 -1.25
CA ILE A 142 -10.10 11.70 -2.32
C ILE A 142 -9.87 10.51 -3.24
N THR A 143 -10.02 10.73 -4.55
CA THR A 143 -9.61 9.76 -5.57
C THR A 143 -8.17 10.04 -5.98
N ILE A 144 -7.29 9.05 -5.84
CA ILE A 144 -5.87 9.18 -6.17
C ILE A 144 -5.68 9.05 -7.68
N ASP A 145 -5.12 10.07 -8.32
CA ASP A 145 -4.85 10.06 -9.76
C ASP A 145 -3.49 9.42 -10.08
N PHE A 146 -3.43 8.10 -9.95
CA PHE A 146 -2.27 7.30 -10.31
C PHE A 146 -2.40 6.71 -11.72
N LYS A 147 -1.29 6.23 -12.25
CA LYS A 147 -1.20 5.43 -13.48
C LYS A 147 -0.53 4.08 -13.20
N GLU A 148 -0.59 3.18 -14.16
CA GLU A 148 0.18 1.95 -14.13
C GLU A 148 1.67 2.26 -13.96
N GLY A 149 2.36 1.48 -13.14
CA GLY A 149 3.75 1.68 -12.78
C GLY A 149 3.98 2.61 -11.60
N ASP A 150 2.95 3.27 -11.07
CA ASP A 150 3.11 4.10 -9.87
C ASP A 150 3.07 3.26 -8.59
N ILE A 151 3.71 3.80 -7.55
CA ILE A 151 3.59 3.35 -6.16
C ILE A 151 2.93 4.44 -5.34
N LEU A 152 1.82 4.10 -4.70
CA LEU A 152 1.18 4.91 -3.67
C LEU A 152 1.65 4.46 -2.29
N ILE A 153 2.08 5.38 -1.44
CA ILE A 153 2.39 5.15 -0.03
C ILE A 153 1.49 6.05 0.82
N ILE A 154 0.84 5.45 1.80
CA ILE A 154 -0.01 6.13 2.78
C ILE A 154 0.34 5.66 4.20
N PRO A 155 0.17 6.50 5.22
CA PRO A 155 0.16 6.04 6.61
C PRO A 155 -0.87 4.92 6.81
N SER A 156 -0.51 3.90 7.58
CA SER A 156 -1.32 2.69 7.74
C SER A 156 -2.72 2.92 8.30
N TYR A 157 -2.92 4.01 9.05
CA TYR A 157 -4.22 4.38 9.61
C TYR A 157 -5.18 5.03 8.61
N ILE A 158 -4.71 5.41 7.41
CA ILE A 158 -5.55 5.99 6.36
C ILE A 158 -6.51 4.94 5.81
N ILE A 159 -7.79 5.22 5.93
CA ILE A 159 -8.84 4.37 5.38
C ILE A 159 -8.85 4.51 3.86
N HIS A 160 -8.79 3.38 3.16
CA HIS A 160 -8.73 3.35 1.70
C HIS A 160 -9.51 2.16 1.12
N THR A 161 -9.76 2.21 -0.18
CA THR A 161 -10.51 1.16 -0.89
C THR A 161 -10.00 0.96 -2.31
N SER A 162 -10.07 -0.28 -2.80
CA SER A 162 -10.04 -0.60 -4.23
C SER A 162 -11.49 -0.76 -4.69
N GLN A 163 -12.02 0.24 -5.38
CA GLN A 163 -13.39 0.24 -5.87
C GLN A 163 -13.68 -0.94 -6.79
N LYS A 164 -14.97 -1.25 -6.95
CA LYS A 164 -15.44 -2.35 -7.79
C LYS A 164 -14.88 -2.24 -9.21
N ASN A 165 -14.08 -3.23 -9.61
CA ASN A 165 -13.47 -3.24 -10.94
C ASN A 165 -14.54 -3.31 -12.03
N THR A 166 -14.54 -2.31 -12.90
CA THR A 166 -15.48 -2.16 -14.03
C THR A 166 -14.88 -2.63 -15.34
N SER A 167 -13.56 -2.86 -15.37
CA SER A 167 -12.85 -3.36 -16.55
C SER A 167 -13.11 -4.85 -16.77
N ASP A 168 -13.17 -5.26 -18.02
CA ASP A 168 -13.15 -6.68 -18.42
C ASP A 168 -11.75 -7.31 -18.31
N LYS A 169 -10.73 -6.49 -18.09
CA LYS A 169 -9.35 -6.92 -17.85
C LYS A 169 -9.07 -7.08 -16.36
N ILE A 170 -8.12 -7.95 -16.05
CA ILE A 170 -7.65 -8.15 -14.68
C ILE A 170 -6.77 -6.96 -14.28
N LYS A 171 -7.11 -6.32 -13.16
CA LYS A 171 -6.24 -5.38 -12.46
C LYS A 171 -5.34 -6.17 -11.52
N THR A 172 -4.03 -5.90 -11.52
CA THR A 172 -3.05 -6.55 -10.63
C THR A 172 -2.28 -5.50 -9.84
N ILE A 173 -2.25 -5.65 -8.53
CA ILE A 173 -1.43 -4.83 -7.63
C ILE A 173 -0.53 -5.71 -6.76
N ILE A 174 0.57 -5.13 -6.28
CA ILE A 174 1.36 -5.67 -5.18
C ILE A 174 1.24 -4.69 -4.02
N SER A 175 0.72 -5.19 -2.90
CA SER A 175 0.60 -4.41 -1.66
C SER A 175 1.68 -4.83 -0.68
N PHE A 176 2.14 -3.89 0.14
CA PHE A 176 3.15 -4.16 1.15
C PHE A 176 3.00 -3.24 2.36
N ASN A 177 3.30 -3.79 3.53
CA ASN A 177 3.34 -3.08 4.80
C ASN A 177 4.79 -2.92 5.23
N PHE A 178 5.14 -1.74 5.73
CA PHE A 178 6.52 -1.45 6.12
C PHE A 178 6.62 -0.36 7.18
N ASP A 179 7.81 -0.26 7.77
CA ASP A 179 8.21 0.80 8.69
C ASP A 179 9.49 1.46 8.20
N TRP A 180 9.69 2.74 8.53
CA TRP A 180 11.01 3.36 8.61
C TRP A 180 11.47 3.37 10.06
N LYS A 181 12.66 2.82 10.37
CA LYS A 181 13.15 2.69 11.75
C LYS A 181 13.42 4.03 12.43
N ASN A 182 13.90 5.01 11.68
CA ASN A 182 14.42 6.27 12.22
C ASN A 182 13.48 7.46 12.06
N ILE A 183 12.15 7.24 12.14
CA ILE A 183 11.16 8.33 12.15
C ILE A 183 11.45 9.37 13.26
N PHE A 184 12.19 8.98 14.31
CA PHE A 184 12.35 9.81 15.51
C PHE A 184 13.80 10.11 15.90
N SER A 185 14.83 9.66 15.14
CA SER A 185 16.18 9.60 15.72
C SER A 185 16.87 10.94 15.91
N ASP A 186 16.84 11.85 14.94
CA ASP A 186 17.68 13.05 15.04
C ASP A 186 16.94 14.36 15.27
N SER A 187 15.73 14.50 14.73
CA SER A 187 14.98 15.76 14.88
C SER A 187 14.35 15.93 16.26
N LEU A 188 13.87 14.84 16.89
CA LEU A 188 13.34 14.90 18.26
C LEU A 188 14.43 14.95 19.31
N LEU A 189 15.59 14.32 19.10
CA LEU A 189 16.74 14.45 19.99
C LEU A 189 17.30 15.87 19.95
N LYS A 190 17.35 16.51 18.79
CA LYS A 190 17.75 17.92 18.67
C LYS A 190 16.71 18.88 19.27
N PHE A 191 15.42 18.58 19.14
CA PHE A 191 14.36 19.37 19.74
C PHE A 191 14.42 19.33 21.27
N ASN A 192 14.66 18.16 21.86
CA ASN A 192 14.81 18.01 23.33
C ASN A 192 16.08 18.64 23.88
N GLN A 193 17.14 18.83 23.08
CA GLN A 193 18.36 19.54 23.49
C GLN A 193 18.19 21.05 23.57
N HIS A 194 17.15 21.62 22.96
CA HIS A 194 16.81 23.05 23.05
C HIS A 194 15.78 23.38 24.13
N LEU A 195 15.27 22.38 24.85
CA LEU A 195 14.30 22.56 25.96
C LEU A 195 14.95 22.43 27.36
N ASN A 196 16.25 22.20 27.43
CA ASN A 196 17.08 22.27 28.64
C ASN A 196 18.05 23.44 28.49
#